data_364e508d32e401bd1f2111c688d57a72
#
_entry.id   364e508d32e401bd1f2111c688d57a72
#
_cell.length_a   1.000
_cell.length_b   1.000
_cell.length_c   1.000
_cell.angle_alpha   90.00
_cell.angle_beta   90.00
_cell.angle_gamma   90.00
#
_symmetry.space_group_name_H-M   'P 1'
#
loop_
_entity.id
_entity.type
_entity.pdbx_description
1 polymer ?
#
loop_
_entity_poly.entity_id
_entity_poly.type
_entity_poly.pdbx_seq_one_letter_code
_entity_poly.pdbx_strand_id
1 'polypeptide(L)'
;MTEKCQAVLFDLDGTLIDTAPDFIRIIKVMCAKHQHPAPSDTAIREQVSAGARAMVKLMFGELANVTEDDPTLLAYRQEFLDTYEADICVDSRLFDGLDSLLKNLESHGIVWGIVTNKPRYLAENLLDKLQLTERCAVLVCPDDVKHTKPDPEPMYLAVARLNEQLRGQLQPENCVYVGDHIRDIQAGNAANMRTILAAYGYIPPEDQADLGSWGADNIIHNVAELTALLGDWTDA
;
A
#
# COMPACT_ATOMS: atom_id res chain seq x y z
N MET A 1 22.47 4.55 -20.30
CA MET A 1 21.18 5.21 -20.64
C MET A 1 20.20 4.72 -19.60
N THR A 2 19.68 5.59 -18.76
CA THR A 2 18.60 5.24 -17.83
C THR A 2 17.38 4.90 -18.68
N GLU A 3 16.89 3.66 -18.57
CA GLU A 3 15.67 3.27 -19.26
C GLU A 3 14.51 4.14 -18.76
N LYS A 4 13.71 4.65 -19.70
CA LYS A 4 12.58 5.53 -19.41
C LYS A 4 11.53 4.80 -18.58
N CYS A 5 11.03 5.45 -17.51
CA CYS A 5 9.91 4.93 -16.73
C CYS A 5 8.65 4.88 -17.62
N GLN A 6 8.01 3.72 -17.68
CA GLN A 6 6.80 3.51 -18.50
C GLN A 6 5.55 3.26 -17.66
N ALA A 7 5.72 2.80 -16.42
CA ALA A 7 4.63 2.59 -15.47
C ALA A 7 5.08 2.84 -14.03
N VAL A 8 4.17 3.37 -13.22
CA VAL A 8 4.37 3.53 -11.78
C VAL A 8 3.34 2.70 -11.03
N LEU A 9 3.80 1.77 -10.24
CA LEU A 9 2.95 0.93 -9.38
C LEU A 9 3.10 1.39 -7.92
N PHE A 10 2.01 1.43 -7.20
CA PHE A 10 1.96 1.88 -5.81
C PHE A 10 1.42 0.78 -4.89
N ASP A 11 1.90 0.72 -3.65
CA ASP A 11 1.06 0.17 -2.59
C ASP A 11 -0.11 1.13 -2.31
N LEU A 12 -1.10 0.65 -1.59
CA LEU A 12 -2.33 1.39 -1.33
C LEU A 12 -2.29 2.14 0.00
N ASP A 13 -2.35 1.39 1.11
CA ASP A 13 -2.43 1.94 2.46
C ASP A 13 -1.07 2.49 2.91
N GLY A 14 -0.98 3.76 3.27
CA GLY A 14 0.28 4.38 3.69
C GLY A 14 1.16 4.91 2.56
N THR A 15 0.84 4.56 1.32
CA THR A 15 1.61 5.00 0.15
C THR A 15 0.78 5.92 -0.74
N LEU A 16 -0.30 5.41 -1.34
CA LEU A 16 -1.19 6.18 -2.19
C LEU A 16 -2.28 6.89 -1.37
N ILE A 17 -2.83 6.20 -0.38
CA ILE A 17 -3.98 6.66 0.42
C ILE A 17 -3.61 6.68 1.89
N ASP A 18 -3.89 7.81 2.55
CA ASP A 18 -3.88 7.93 4.02
C ASP A 18 -5.17 7.31 4.57
N THR A 19 -5.10 6.02 4.91
CA THR A 19 -6.20 5.23 5.47
C THR A 19 -6.18 5.16 7.00
N ALA A 20 -5.12 5.64 7.65
CA ALA A 20 -5.00 5.58 9.11
C ALA A 20 -6.15 6.25 9.86
N PRO A 21 -6.73 7.38 9.42
CA PRO A 21 -7.87 7.99 10.13
C PRO A 21 -9.06 7.03 10.25
N ASP A 22 -9.41 6.30 9.20
CA ASP A 22 -10.47 5.30 9.25
C ASP A 22 -10.10 4.11 10.15
N PHE A 23 -8.88 3.59 10.07
CA PHE A 23 -8.42 2.51 10.96
C PHE A 23 -8.45 2.93 12.43
N ILE A 24 -8.02 4.15 12.76
CA ILE A 24 -8.08 4.70 14.13
C ILE A 24 -9.53 4.71 14.63
N ARG A 25 -10.47 5.19 13.81
CA ARG A 25 -11.89 5.25 14.15
C ARG A 25 -12.45 3.84 14.39
N ILE A 26 -12.22 2.90 13.48
CA ILE A 26 -12.72 1.53 13.56
C ILE A 26 -12.14 0.80 14.78
N ILE A 27 -10.85 0.94 15.05
CA ILE A 27 -10.20 0.34 16.22
C ILE A 27 -10.81 0.85 17.51
N LYS A 28 -11.05 2.16 17.62
CA LYS A 28 -11.71 2.73 18.81
C LYS A 28 -13.12 2.18 19.00
N VAL A 29 -13.88 1.99 17.93
CA VAL A 29 -15.23 1.39 17.96
C VAL A 29 -15.15 -0.06 18.44
N MET A 30 -14.25 -0.87 17.90
CA MET A 30 -14.07 -2.27 18.32
C MET A 30 -13.60 -2.39 19.76
N CYS A 31 -12.60 -1.60 20.17
CA CYS A 31 -12.13 -1.60 21.55
C CYS A 31 -13.26 -1.25 22.53
N ALA A 32 -14.08 -0.24 22.22
CA ALA A 32 -15.23 0.11 23.05
C ALA A 32 -16.27 -1.02 23.14
N LYS A 33 -16.58 -1.68 22.02
CA LYS A 33 -17.49 -2.84 21.98
C LYS A 33 -17.02 -3.99 22.85
N HIS A 34 -15.72 -4.28 22.84
CA HIS A 34 -15.11 -5.35 23.62
C HIS A 34 -14.62 -4.92 25.02
N GLN A 35 -14.92 -3.68 25.43
CA GLN A 35 -14.53 -3.12 26.74
C GLN A 35 -12.99 -3.15 26.98
N HIS A 36 -12.20 -3.02 25.91
CA HIS A 36 -10.75 -2.88 25.96
C HIS A 36 -10.33 -1.40 25.82
N PRO A 37 -9.22 -1.00 26.46
CA PRO A 37 -8.65 0.32 26.22
C PRO A 37 -8.13 0.40 24.79
N ALA A 38 -8.47 1.49 24.09
CA ALA A 38 -7.94 1.69 22.73
C ALA A 38 -6.46 2.07 22.78
N PRO A 39 -5.63 1.55 21.85
CA PRO A 39 -4.28 2.04 21.64
C PRO A 39 -4.26 3.53 21.27
N SER A 40 -3.10 4.20 21.39
CA SER A 40 -2.95 5.58 20.94
C SER A 40 -3.10 5.68 19.41
N ASP A 41 -3.56 6.83 18.92
CA ASP A 41 -3.71 7.08 17.49
C ASP A 41 -2.38 6.90 16.74
N THR A 42 -1.27 7.31 17.36
CA THR A 42 0.09 7.11 16.83
C THR A 42 0.42 5.63 16.70
N ALA A 43 0.22 4.82 17.75
CA ALA A 43 0.50 3.39 17.70
C ALA A 43 -0.36 2.66 16.65
N ILE A 44 -1.60 3.08 16.47
CA ILE A 44 -2.46 2.53 15.40
C ILE A 44 -1.90 2.89 14.04
N ARG A 45 -1.58 4.18 13.81
CA ARG A 45 -1.07 4.68 12.54
C ARG A 45 0.20 3.95 12.09
N GLU A 46 1.14 3.76 13.01
CA GLU A 46 2.42 3.09 12.75
C GLU A 46 2.29 1.61 12.35
N GLN A 47 1.16 0.98 12.67
CA GLN A 47 0.90 -0.43 12.39
C GLN A 47 -0.04 -0.68 11.19
N VAL A 48 -0.58 0.36 10.56
CA VAL A 48 -1.57 0.19 9.47
C VAL A 48 -1.01 -0.67 8.34
N SER A 49 0.20 -0.39 7.86
CA SER A 49 0.82 -1.15 6.78
C SER A 49 1.17 -2.60 7.17
N ALA A 50 1.26 -2.93 8.46
CA ALA A 50 1.40 -4.31 8.92
C ALA A 50 0.13 -5.17 8.73
N GLY A 51 -1.03 -4.51 8.52
CA GLY A 51 -2.28 -5.14 8.12
C GLY A 51 -3.19 -5.58 9.27
N ALA A 52 -4.36 -6.13 8.92
CA ALA A 52 -5.46 -6.38 9.85
C ALA A 52 -5.11 -7.28 11.05
N ARG A 53 -4.22 -8.27 10.88
CA ARG A 53 -3.78 -9.11 12.00
C ARG A 53 -2.95 -8.32 13.02
N ALA A 54 -2.05 -7.47 12.56
CA ALA A 54 -1.27 -6.61 13.44
C ALA A 54 -2.18 -5.63 14.20
N MET A 55 -3.21 -5.09 13.54
CA MET A 55 -4.22 -4.24 14.18
C MET A 55 -4.94 -4.98 15.31
N VAL A 56 -5.37 -6.22 15.07
CA VAL A 56 -6.04 -7.05 16.11
C VAL A 56 -5.11 -7.35 17.28
N LYS A 57 -3.86 -7.71 17.01
CA LYS A 57 -2.85 -7.94 18.05
C LYS A 57 -2.54 -6.68 18.87
N LEU A 58 -2.58 -5.52 18.23
CA LEU A 58 -2.43 -4.23 18.90
C LEU A 58 -3.64 -3.90 19.80
N MET A 59 -4.87 -4.21 19.37
CA MET A 59 -6.09 -4.01 20.15
C MET A 59 -6.16 -4.93 21.37
N PHE A 60 -5.78 -6.20 21.16
CA PHE A 60 -5.93 -7.28 22.13
C PHE A 60 -4.55 -7.89 22.42
N GLY A 61 -3.81 -7.25 23.35
CA GLY A 61 -2.42 -7.60 23.65
C GLY A 61 -2.20 -9.07 24.06
N GLU A 62 -3.23 -9.75 24.60
CA GLU A 62 -3.22 -11.18 24.85
C GLU A 62 -3.06 -12.04 23.59
N LEU A 63 -3.39 -11.51 22.43
CA LEU A 63 -3.21 -12.17 21.14
C LEU A 63 -1.85 -11.88 20.48
N ALA A 64 -0.98 -11.09 21.11
CA ALA A 64 0.29 -10.69 20.51
C ALA A 64 1.19 -11.87 20.13
N ASN A 65 1.16 -12.95 20.94
CA ASN A 65 2.03 -14.12 20.78
C ASN A 65 1.33 -15.36 20.23
N VAL A 66 0.06 -15.26 19.81
CA VAL A 66 -0.64 -16.40 19.20
C VAL A 66 -0.18 -16.61 17.75
N THR A 67 -0.38 -17.81 17.22
CA THR A 67 -0.08 -18.14 15.82
C THR A 67 -1.02 -17.41 14.86
N GLU A 68 -0.61 -17.26 13.61
CA GLU A 68 -1.39 -16.53 12.60
C GLU A 68 -2.71 -17.23 12.20
N ASP A 69 -2.85 -18.51 12.54
CA ASP A 69 -4.04 -19.35 12.34
C ASP A 69 -4.91 -19.51 13.61
N ASP A 70 -4.60 -18.80 14.70
CA ASP A 70 -5.38 -18.84 15.93
C ASP A 70 -6.84 -18.45 15.65
N PRO A 71 -7.82 -19.27 16.07
CA PRO A 71 -9.23 -19.02 15.76
C PRO A 71 -9.78 -17.72 16.31
N THR A 72 -9.28 -17.28 17.50
CA THR A 72 -9.71 -16.02 18.13
C THR A 72 -9.16 -14.83 17.36
N LEU A 73 -7.87 -14.89 16.97
CA LEU A 73 -7.25 -13.88 16.12
C LEU A 73 -7.98 -13.75 14.79
N LEU A 74 -8.32 -14.86 14.16
CA LEU A 74 -9.04 -14.87 12.88
C LEU A 74 -10.47 -14.31 13.02
N ALA A 75 -11.17 -14.62 14.11
CA ALA A 75 -12.51 -14.10 14.37
C ALA A 75 -12.49 -12.57 14.55
N TYR A 76 -11.58 -12.03 15.37
CA TYR A 76 -11.44 -10.57 15.53
C TYR A 76 -10.93 -9.88 14.26
N ARG A 77 -10.07 -10.56 13.49
CA ARG A 77 -9.66 -10.03 12.19
C ARG A 77 -10.86 -9.91 11.23
N GLN A 78 -11.74 -10.91 11.20
CA GLN A 78 -12.94 -10.83 10.36
C GLN A 78 -13.86 -9.70 10.82
N GLU A 79 -14.10 -9.58 12.13
CA GLU A 79 -14.89 -8.49 12.70
C GLU A 79 -14.29 -7.11 12.34
N PHE A 80 -12.97 -6.96 12.39
CA PHE A 80 -12.28 -5.74 11.98
C PHE A 80 -12.54 -5.41 10.51
N LEU A 81 -12.41 -6.41 9.63
CA LEU A 81 -12.63 -6.23 8.19
C LEU A 81 -14.09 -5.88 7.88
N ASP A 82 -15.04 -6.55 8.51
CA ASP A 82 -16.48 -6.28 8.34
C ASP A 82 -16.85 -4.87 8.83
N THR A 83 -16.28 -4.47 9.97
CA THR A 83 -16.51 -3.14 10.53
C THR A 83 -15.89 -2.05 9.63
N TYR A 84 -14.71 -2.31 9.07
CA TYR A 84 -14.04 -1.41 8.14
C TYR A 84 -14.81 -1.31 6.82
N GLU A 85 -15.29 -2.45 6.26
CA GLU A 85 -16.09 -2.46 5.03
C GLU A 85 -17.37 -1.64 5.18
N ALA A 86 -18.08 -1.80 6.30
CA ALA A 86 -19.34 -1.08 6.56
C ALA A 86 -19.18 0.43 6.58
N ASP A 87 -17.99 0.93 6.90
CA ASP A 87 -17.72 2.35 7.13
C ASP A 87 -16.41 2.81 6.47
N ILE A 88 -16.14 2.27 5.29
CA ILE A 88 -14.92 2.52 4.52
C ILE A 88 -14.90 3.93 3.91
N CYS A 89 -13.74 4.57 3.91
CA CYS A 89 -13.49 5.85 3.24
C CYS A 89 -14.34 7.03 3.78
N VAL A 90 -14.48 7.11 5.10
CA VAL A 90 -15.08 8.28 5.76
C VAL A 90 -14.06 9.41 5.88
N ASP A 91 -12.85 9.06 6.33
CA ASP A 91 -11.75 9.99 6.58
C ASP A 91 -10.52 9.72 5.69
N SER A 92 -10.51 8.59 4.95
CA SER A 92 -9.43 8.22 4.04
C SER A 92 -9.37 9.16 2.84
N ARG A 93 -8.16 9.53 2.41
CA ARG A 93 -7.90 10.38 1.24
C ARG A 93 -6.53 10.08 0.62
N LEU A 94 -6.33 10.52 -0.60
CA LEU A 94 -4.96 10.56 -1.17
C LEU A 94 -4.04 11.40 -0.26
N PHE A 95 -2.78 11.00 -0.13
CA PHE A 95 -1.78 11.89 0.46
C PHE A 95 -1.68 13.19 -0.34
N ASP A 96 -1.40 14.28 0.35
CA ASP A 96 -1.36 15.63 -0.25
C ASP A 96 -0.35 15.68 -1.41
N GLY A 97 -0.81 16.11 -2.57
CA GLY A 97 -0.02 16.21 -3.80
C GLY A 97 -0.13 15.00 -4.73
N LEU A 98 -0.60 13.82 -4.27
CA LEU A 98 -0.68 12.62 -5.12
C LEU A 98 -1.67 12.75 -6.26
N ASP A 99 -2.81 13.40 -6.07
CA ASP A 99 -3.75 13.61 -7.18
C ASP A 99 -3.12 14.41 -8.33
N SER A 100 -2.32 15.43 -7.99
CA SER A 100 -1.57 16.21 -8.98
C SER A 100 -0.49 15.38 -9.66
N LEU A 101 0.22 14.52 -8.91
CA LEU A 101 1.21 13.61 -9.46
C LEU A 101 0.57 12.61 -10.43
N LEU A 102 -0.52 11.96 -10.03
CA LEU A 102 -1.23 11.00 -10.90
C LEU A 102 -1.70 11.65 -12.20
N LYS A 103 -2.28 12.86 -12.15
CA LYS A 103 -2.66 13.64 -13.33
C LYS A 103 -1.46 13.98 -14.21
N ASN A 104 -0.31 14.28 -13.60
CA ASN A 104 0.91 14.52 -14.34
C ASN A 104 1.39 13.27 -15.09
N LEU A 105 1.45 12.10 -14.44
CA LEU A 105 1.77 10.82 -15.07
C LEU A 105 0.83 10.53 -16.26
N GLU A 106 -0.48 10.66 -16.05
CA GLU A 106 -1.51 10.47 -17.06
C GLU A 106 -1.31 11.39 -18.27
N SER A 107 -0.98 12.66 -18.05
CA SER A 107 -0.74 13.64 -19.12
C SER A 107 0.51 13.34 -19.94
N HIS A 108 1.48 12.63 -19.38
CA HIS A 108 2.69 12.16 -20.08
C HIS A 108 2.55 10.74 -20.66
N GLY A 109 1.35 10.16 -20.59
CA GLY A 109 1.08 8.81 -21.09
C GLY A 109 1.72 7.70 -20.27
N ILE A 110 2.09 7.99 -19.00
CA ILE A 110 2.62 7.02 -18.06
C ILE A 110 1.45 6.44 -17.29
N VAL A 111 1.27 5.13 -17.39
CA VAL A 111 0.21 4.45 -16.66
C VAL A 111 0.60 4.25 -15.21
N TRP A 112 -0.38 4.28 -14.33
CA TRP A 112 -0.18 3.91 -12.94
C TRP A 112 -1.16 2.83 -12.50
N GLY A 113 -0.75 2.06 -11.50
CA GLY A 113 -1.54 0.99 -10.95
C GLY A 113 -1.24 0.71 -9.49
N ILE A 114 -1.93 -0.26 -8.93
CA ILE A 114 -1.85 -0.62 -7.51
C ILE A 114 -1.53 -2.11 -7.37
N VAL A 115 -0.58 -2.40 -6.49
CA VAL A 115 -0.26 -3.76 -6.03
C VAL A 115 -0.27 -3.75 -4.51
N THR A 116 -1.31 -4.35 -3.91
CA THR A 116 -1.56 -4.24 -2.46
C THR A 116 -1.81 -5.59 -1.81
N ASN A 117 -1.52 -5.68 -0.49
CA ASN A 117 -1.93 -6.84 0.34
C ASN A 117 -3.32 -6.65 0.97
N LYS A 118 -4.05 -5.57 0.61
CA LYS A 118 -5.44 -5.35 1.00
C LYS A 118 -6.37 -6.28 0.22
N PRO A 119 -7.36 -6.94 0.87
CA PRO A 119 -8.37 -7.73 0.17
C PRO A 119 -9.05 -6.95 -0.95
N ARG A 120 -9.32 -7.62 -2.09
CA ARG A 120 -9.85 -7.00 -3.31
C ARG A 120 -11.11 -6.17 -3.06
N TYR A 121 -12.10 -6.74 -2.39
CA TYR A 121 -13.37 -6.05 -2.14
C TYR A 121 -13.22 -4.74 -1.36
N LEU A 122 -12.24 -4.66 -0.45
CA LEU A 122 -11.94 -3.44 0.29
C LEU A 122 -11.16 -2.43 -0.56
N ALA A 123 -10.22 -2.92 -1.38
CA ALA A 123 -9.46 -2.05 -2.28
C ALA A 123 -10.38 -1.43 -3.34
N GLU A 124 -11.25 -2.21 -3.98
CA GLU A 124 -12.21 -1.74 -4.96
C GLU A 124 -13.19 -0.71 -4.38
N ASN A 125 -13.77 -1.00 -3.20
CA ASN A 125 -14.66 -0.06 -2.51
C ASN A 125 -13.96 1.27 -2.19
N LEU A 126 -12.71 1.22 -1.76
CA LEU A 126 -11.93 2.42 -1.44
C LEU A 126 -11.64 3.25 -2.70
N LEU A 127 -11.24 2.59 -3.80
CA LEU A 127 -10.98 3.26 -5.08
C LEU A 127 -12.24 3.88 -5.68
N ASP A 128 -13.39 3.20 -5.57
CA ASP A 128 -14.67 3.73 -6.04
C ASP A 128 -15.06 5.00 -5.27
N LYS A 129 -15.00 4.96 -3.93
CA LYS A 129 -15.28 6.11 -3.08
C LYS A 129 -14.38 7.32 -3.38
N LEU A 130 -13.12 7.08 -3.74
CA LEU A 130 -12.15 8.11 -4.08
C LEU A 130 -12.15 8.49 -5.58
N GLN A 131 -13.03 7.88 -6.39
CA GLN A 131 -13.14 8.10 -7.84
C GLN A 131 -11.83 7.80 -8.59
N LEU A 132 -11.11 6.76 -8.16
CA LEU A 132 -9.84 6.33 -8.73
C LEU A 132 -9.96 5.09 -9.63
N THR A 133 -11.10 4.40 -9.63
CA THR A 133 -11.31 3.13 -10.35
C THR A 133 -10.97 3.24 -11.83
N GLU A 134 -11.51 4.25 -12.51
CA GLU A 134 -11.31 4.45 -13.95
C GLU A 134 -9.90 4.96 -14.32
N ARG A 135 -9.18 5.49 -13.35
CA ARG A 135 -7.82 6.04 -13.53
C ARG A 135 -6.73 5.00 -13.28
N CYS A 136 -7.02 4.02 -12.41
CA CYS A 136 -6.10 2.96 -12.04
C CYS A 136 -6.03 1.92 -13.16
N ALA A 137 -4.91 1.88 -13.89
CA ALA A 137 -4.77 0.98 -15.05
C ALA A 137 -4.71 -0.50 -14.66
N VAL A 138 -4.22 -0.82 -13.46
CA VAL A 138 -4.17 -2.19 -12.94
C VAL A 138 -4.29 -2.20 -11.42
N LEU A 139 -5.10 -3.12 -10.91
CA LEU A 139 -5.21 -3.44 -9.48
C LEU A 139 -4.87 -4.92 -9.29
N VAL A 140 -3.86 -5.20 -8.45
CA VAL A 140 -3.48 -6.54 -8.02
C VAL A 140 -3.63 -6.65 -6.51
N CYS A 141 -4.40 -7.66 -6.08
CA CYS A 141 -4.73 -7.94 -4.68
C CYS A 141 -4.36 -9.38 -4.31
N PRO A 142 -4.40 -9.76 -3.02
CA PRO A 142 -4.13 -11.13 -2.58
C PRO A 142 -4.97 -12.20 -3.29
N ASP A 143 -6.18 -11.83 -3.70
CA ASP A 143 -7.14 -12.69 -4.39
C ASP A 143 -6.66 -13.14 -5.78
N ASP A 144 -5.69 -12.44 -6.36
CA ASP A 144 -5.20 -12.69 -7.72
C ASP A 144 -3.99 -13.62 -7.78
N VAL A 145 -3.30 -13.83 -6.66
CA VAL A 145 -1.98 -14.47 -6.59
C VAL A 145 -1.94 -15.58 -5.56
N LYS A 146 -0.97 -16.46 -5.67
CA LYS A 146 -0.71 -17.50 -4.65
C LYS A 146 0.14 -16.96 -3.52
N HIS A 147 1.08 -16.09 -3.85
CA HIS A 147 2.02 -15.50 -2.90
C HIS A 147 1.91 -13.98 -2.98
N THR A 148 1.61 -13.38 -1.83
CA THR A 148 1.51 -11.92 -1.70
C THR A 148 2.88 -11.30 -1.42
N LYS A 149 3.00 -9.96 -1.49
CA LYS A 149 4.23 -9.27 -1.08
C LYS A 149 4.68 -9.76 0.32
N PRO A 150 5.95 -10.14 0.51
CA PRO A 150 7.16 -9.75 -0.27
C PRO A 150 7.49 -10.62 -1.49
N ASP A 151 6.67 -11.60 -1.87
CA ASP A 151 6.90 -12.35 -3.10
C ASP A 151 6.71 -11.44 -4.33
N PRO A 152 7.53 -11.58 -5.41
CA PRO A 152 7.40 -10.78 -6.63
C PRO A 152 6.21 -11.17 -7.53
N GLU A 153 5.48 -12.27 -7.25
CA GLU A 153 4.37 -12.74 -8.09
C GLU A 153 3.36 -11.62 -8.42
N PRO A 154 2.92 -10.77 -7.45
CA PRO A 154 1.98 -9.69 -7.74
C PRO A 154 2.55 -8.63 -8.71
N MET A 155 3.86 -8.38 -8.67
CA MET A 155 4.54 -7.43 -9.56
C MET A 155 4.53 -7.94 -10.99
N TYR A 156 4.89 -9.20 -11.20
CA TYR A 156 4.84 -9.83 -12.52
C TYR A 156 3.42 -9.87 -13.08
N LEU A 157 2.43 -10.16 -12.24
CA LEU A 157 1.04 -10.15 -12.66
C LEU A 157 0.57 -8.75 -13.09
N ALA A 158 0.98 -7.70 -12.36
CA ALA A 158 0.65 -6.32 -12.73
C ALA A 158 1.23 -5.96 -14.11
N VAL A 159 2.49 -6.29 -14.35
CA VAL A 159 3.15 -6.05 -15.65
C VAL A 159 2.46 -6.85 -16.77
N ALA A 160 2.11 -8.12 -16.53
CA ALA A 160 1.40 -8.95 -17.52
C ALA A 160 0.05 -8.34 -17.89
N ARG A 161 -0.76 -7.92 -16.91
CA ARG A 161 -2.06 -7.28 -17.15
C ARG A 161 -1.94 -5.95 -17.88
N LEU A 162 -0.93 -5.13 -17.55
CA LEU A 162 -0.66 -3.89 -18.27
C LEU A 162 -0.27 -4.18 -19.73
N ASN A 163 0.54 -5.20 -19.99
CA ASN A 163 0.92 -5.59 -21.34
C ASN A 163 -0.28 -6.04 -22.18
N GLU A 164 -1.19 -6.82 -21.61
CA GLU A 164 -2.43 -7.24 -22.28
C GLU A 164 -3.31 -6.03 -22.63
N GLN A 165 -3.49 -5.10 -21.68
CA GLN A 165 -4.34 -3.92 -21.86
C GLN A 165 -3.75 -2.93 -22.87
N LEU A 166 -2.45 -2.65 -22.78
CA LEU A 166 -1.77 -1.65 -23.62
C LEU A 166 -1.26 -2.23 -24.93
N ARG A 167 -1.36 -3.55 -25.13
CA ARG A 167 -0.71 -4.29 -26.23
C ARG A 167 0.79 -3.97 -26.33
N GLY A 168 1.42 -3.82 -25.14
CA GLY A 168 2.79 -3.40 -24.97
C GLY A 168 3.77 -4.56 -24.72
N GLN A 169 5.01 -4.19 -24.50
CA GLN A 169 6.09 -5.11 -24.09
C GLN A 169 6.82 -4.54 -22.88
N LEU A 170 6.04 -4.02 -21.92
CA LEU A 170 6.56 -3.50 -20.66
C LEU A 170 7.34 -4.60 -19.94
N GLN A 171 8.52 -4.26 -19.44
CA GLN A 171 9.32 -5.14 -18.59
C GLN A 171 9.34 -4.58 -17.17
N PRO A 172 9.54 -5.42 -16.14
CA PRO A 172 9.63 -4.94 -14.75
C PRO A 172 10.67 -3.82 -14.56
N GLU A 173 11.80 -3.89 -15.27
CA GLU A 173 12.88 -2.90 -15.22
C GLU A 173 12.46 -1.50 -15.71
N ASN A 174 11.37 -1.42 -16.50
CA ASN A 174 10.78 -0.17 -16.96
C ASN A 174 9.71 0.36 -15.99
N CYS A 175 9.47 -0.32 -14.89
CA CYS A 175 8.49 0.02 -13.89
C CYS A 175 9.15 0.55 -12.61
N VAL A 176 8.45 1.47 -11.97
CA VAL A 176 8.77 1.93 -10.61
C VAL A 176 7.74 1.35 -9.66
N TYR A 177 8.18 0.84 -8.52
CA TYR A 177 7.31 0.45 -7.42
C TYR A 177 7.53 1.35 -6.21
N VAL A 178 6.45 1.95 -5.71
CA VAL A 178 6.43 2.84 -4.54
C VAL A 178 5.67 2.17 -3.41
N GLY A 179 6.29 2.05 -2.24
CA GLY A 179 5.66 1.45 -1.06
C GLY A 179 6.25 1.98 0.23
N ASP A 180 5.56 1.80 1.35
CA ASP A 180 5.97 2.30 2.67
C ASP A 180 6.37 1.19 3.66
N HIS A 181 6.40 -0.07 3.21
CA HIS A 181 6.74 -1.21 4.07
C HIS A 181 7.88 -2.03 3.47
N ILE A 182 8.71 -2.66 4.31
CA ILE A 182 9.87 -3.48 3.86
C ILE A 182 9.46 -4.55 2.84
N ARG A 183 8.29 -5.16 2.96
CA ARG A 183 7.79 -6.16 2.00
C ARG A 183 7.56 -5.59 0.60
N ASP A 184 7.30 -4.28 0.48
CA ASP A 184 7.13 -3.58 -0.79
C ASP A 184 8.44 -3.50 -1.52
N ILE A 185 9.47 -3.07 -0.80
CA ILE A 185 10.83 -2.97 -1.32
C ILE A 185 11.37 -4.34 -1.70
N GLN A 186 11.16 -5.35 -0.85
CA GLN A 186 11.57 -6.71 -1.15
C GLN A 186 10.90 -7.28 -2.41
N ALA A 187 9.58 -7.09 -2.57
CA ALA A 187 8.85 -7.56 -3.74
C ALA A 187 9.27 -6.83 -5.03
N GLY A 188 9.43 -5.49 -4.96
CA GLY A 188 9.89 -4.67 -6.09
C GLY A 188 11.29 -5.06 -6.53
N ASN A 189 12.25 -5.18 -5.59
CA ASN A 189 13.62 -5.59 -5.85
C ASN A 189 13.69 -7.01 -6.45
N ALA A 190 12.92 -7.97 -5.89
CA ALA A 190 12.86 -9.33 -6.39
C ALA A 190 12.29 -9.42 -7.81
N ALA A 191 11.45 -8.45 -8.20
CA ALA A 191 10.91 -8.32 -9.55
C ALA A 191 11.83 -7.52 -10.51
N ASN A 192 12.98 -7.03 -10.07
CA ASN A 192 13.87 -6.10 -10.79
C ASN A 192 13.21 -4.77 -11.18
N MET A 193 12.23 -4.31 -10.40
CA MET A 193 11.68 -2.96 -10.54
C MET A 193 12.58 -1.95 -9.82
N ARG A 194 12.52 -0.68 -10.23
CA ARG A 194 13.06 0.41 -9.40
C ARG A 194 12.16 0.62 -8.21
N THR A 195 12.74 0.67 -7.01
CA THR A 195 11.98 0.76 -5.77
C THR A 195 12.15 2.13 -5.10
N ILE A 196 11.03 2.69 -4.64
CA ILE A 196 11.00 3.93 -3.87
C ILE A 196 10.31 3.65 -2.54
N LEU A 197 11.03 3.89 -1.45
CA LEU A 197 10.45 3.85 -0.11
C LEU A 197 9.75 5.18 0.20
N ALA A 198 8.45 5.13 0.42
CA ALA A 198 7.63 6.25 0.86
C ALA A 198 7.73 6.43 2.38
N ALA A 199 8.81 7.05 2.85
CA ALA A 199 9.05 7.27 4.29
C ALA A 199 8.07 8.27 4.95
N TYR A 200 7.14 8.83 4.19
CA TYR A 200 6.00 9.59 4.71
C TYR A 200 4.82 8.69 5.15
N GLY A 201 4.89 7.41 4.84
CA GLY A 201 3.86 6.42 5.14
C GLY A 201 3.86 5.95 6.60
N TYR A 202 3.47 4.70 6.82
CA TYR A 202 3.28 4.14 8.16
C TYR A 202 4.50 3.31 8.58
N ILE A 203 5.59 4.00 8.87
CA ILE A 203 6.85 3.37 9.28
C ILE A 203 6.84 3.13 10.79
N PRO A 204 6.99 1.87 11.28
CA PRO A 204 7.13 1.60 12.70
C PRO A 204 8.35 2.31 13.30
N PRO A 205 8.28 2.78 14.56
CA PRO A 205 9.38 3.51 15.20
C PRO A 205 10.71 2.76 15.24
N GLU A 206 10.65 1.43 15.42
CA GLU A 206 11.82 0.55 15.43
C GLU A 206 12.58 0.52 14.10
N ASP A 207 11.87 0.77 12.99
CA ASP A 207 12.45 0.73 11.64
C ASP A 207 12.95 2.11 11.18
N GLN A 208 12.47 3.20 11.78
CA GLN A 208 12.81 4.57 11.37
C GLN A 208 14.32 4.89 11.43
N ALA A 209 15.06 4.19 12.28
CA ALA A 209 16.49 4.46 12.47
C ALA A 209 17.36 3.94 11.32
N ASP A 210 16.92 2.98 10.54
CA ASP A 210 17.72 2.33 9.49
C ASP A 210 16.89 1.92 8.25
N LEU A 211 16.16 2.86 7.68
CA LEU A 211 15.40 2.65 6.44
C LEU A 211 16.31 2.31 5.24
N GLY A 212 17.58 2.72 5.29
CA GLY A 212 18.57 2.39 4.27
C GLY A 212 18.84 0.88 4.16
N SER A 213 18.69 0.12 5.26
CA SER A 213 18.87 -1.33 5.26
C SER A 213 17.79 -2.10 4.46
N TRP A 214 16.65 -1.46 4.17
CA TRP A 214 15.60 -2.07 3.36
C TRP A 214 15.98 -2.22 1.90
N GLY A 215 17.01 -1.48 1.43
CA GLY A 215 17.58 -1.63 0.10
C GLY A 215 16.71 -1.05 -1.02
N ALA A 216 15.91 -0.03 -0.73
CA ALA A 216 15.22 0.74 -1.77
C ALA A 216 16.23 1.56 -2.60
N ASP A 217 15.99 1.70 -3.90
CA ASP A 217 16.84 2.54 -4.76
C ASP A 217 16.77 4.02 -4.34
N ASN A 218 15.61 4.48 -3.88
CA ASN A 218 15.42 5.82 -3.35
C ASN A 218 14.52 5.81 -2.11
N ILE A 219 14.76 6.76 -1.22
CA ILE A 219 13.91 7.04 -0.05
C ILE A 219 13.39 8.46 -0.19
N ILE A 220 12.08 8.65 -0.06
CA ILE A 220 11.43 9.94 -0.15
C ILE A 220 10.62 10.21 1.13
N HIS A 221 10.63 11.45 1.61
CA HIS A 221 9.97 11.85 2.84
C HIS A 221 8.67 12.63 2.63
N ASN A 222 8.34 12.92 1.38
CA ASN A 222 7.10 13.60 1.00
C ASN A 222 6.79 13.41 -0.50
N VAL A 223 5.57 13.73 -0.90
CA VAL A 223 5.11 13.57 -2.29
C VAL A 223 5.81 14.53 -3.26
N ALA A 224 6.31 15.68 -2.79
CA ALA A 224 7.05 16.61 -3.66
C ALA A 224 8.39 16.01 -4.10
N GLU A 225 9.08 15.28 -3.22
CA GLU A 225 10.29 14.52 -3.56
C GLU A 225 9.99 13.42 -4.57
N LEU A 226 8.87 12.68 -4.39
CA LEU A 226 8.42 11.67 -5.36
C LEU A 226 8.16 12.30 -6.73
N THR A 227 7.48 13.45 -6.77
CA THR A 227 7.16 14.16 -8.01
C THR A 227 8.43 14.59 -8.74
N ALA A 228 9.42 15.14 -8.02
CA ALA A 228 10.68 15.53 -8.61
C ALA A 228 11.44 14.32 -9.18
N LEU A 229 11.55 13.24 -8.39
CA LEU A 229 12.26 12.03 -8.79
C LEU A 229 11.64 11.36 -10.03
N LEU A 230 10.31 11.25 -10.07
CA LEU A 230 9.59 10.69 -11.23
C LEU A 230 9.69 11.62 -12.45
N GLY A 231 9.69 12.95 -12.27
CA GLY A 231 9.91 13.93 -13.33
C GLY A 231 11.25 13.70 -14.06
N ASP A 232 12.34 13.51 -13.31
CA ASP A 232 13.66 13.23 -13.86
C ASP A 232 13.69 11.93 -14.71
N TRP A 233 12.82 10.96 -14.41
CA TRP A 233 12.75 9.67 -15.12
C TRP A 233 11.75 9.66 -16.29
N THR A 234 10.85 10.63 -16.34
CA THR A 234 9.88 10.78 -17.42
C THR A 234 10.40 11.63 -18.57
N ASP A 235 11.32 12.56 -18.27
CA ASP A 235 11.93 13.49 -19.22
C ASP A 235 13.23 12.96 -19.85
N ALA A 236 13.73 11.78 -19.43
CA ALA A 236 15.01 11.21 -19.84
C ALA A 236 14.94 10.45 -21.19
#